data_7e62f9a6f36c833fcbdea13e44a211b6
#
_entry.id   7e62f9a6f36c833fcbdea13e44a211b6
#
_cell.length_a   1.000
_cell.length_b   1.000
_cell.length_c   1.000
_cell.angle_alpha   90.00
_cell.angle_beta   90.00
_cell.angle_gamma   90.00
#
_symmetry.space_group_name_H-M   'P 1'
#
loop_
_entity.id
_entity.type
_entity.pdbx_description
1 polymer ?
#
loop_
_entity_poly.entity_id
_entity_poly.type
_entity_poly.pdbx_seq_one_letter_code
_entity_poly.pdbx_strand_id
1 'polypeptide(L)'
;GKNCHIIAVDRKTGNILWNKLVFTQKPQQHRHGMNSYATPTPVTDGKTVFAIFSGGSFAALDFEGNTRWINSDLDFYSHHGMGSSPILYNDLLIFPVNHSNREEPKSLGFSEPWDKSYLLALDKNTGKERWRGMRGMSRIAHATPIIMPVNGKDQIICPAGDVIQGFDPADGKLIWTVASIGEQCVPSPVMGDGLI
;
A
#
# COMPACT_ATOMS: atom_id res chain seq x y z
N GLY A 1 3.06 -8.50 21.30
CA GLY A 1 2.59 -8.04 19.98
C GLY A 1 1.23 -7.38 20.07
N LYS A 2 0.82 -6.68 19.02
CA LYS A 2 -0.52 -6.07 18.91
C LYS A 2 -1.42 -6.98 18.08
N ASN A 3 -2.61 -7.25 18.57
CA ASN A 3 -3.62 -8.00 17.82
C ASN A 3 -4.22 -7.11 16.73
N CYS A 4 -4.23 -7.61 15.51
CA CYS A 4 -4.81 -6.95 14.34
C CYS A 4 -6.14 -7.60 14.00
N HIS A 5 -7.19 -6.79 14.04
CA HIS A 5 -8.55 -7.21 13.80
C HIS A 5 -9.12 -6.52 12.56
N ILE A 6 -9.96 -7.24 11.83
CA ILE A 6 -10.90 -6.66 10.88
C ILE A 6 -12.28 -6.77 11.51
N ILE A 7 -13.03 -5.66 11.46
CA ILE A 7 -14.34 -5.55 12.09
C ILE A 7 -15.34 -5.12 11.02
N ALA A 8 -16.43 -5.86 10.87
CA ALA A 8 -17.55 -5.44 10.06
C ALA A 8 -18.64 -4.80 10.93
N VAL A 9 -19.12 -3.67 10.47
CA VAL A 9 -20.14 -2.88 11.16
C VAL A 9 -21.32 -2.67 10.22
N ASP A 10 -22.52 -2.93 10.70
CA ASP A 10 -23.75 -2.62 9.98
C ASP A 10 -23.88 -1.10 9.79
N ARG A 11 -23.99 -0.68 8.53
CA ARG A 11 -23.99 0.75 8.16
C ARG A 11 -25.20 1.51 8.70
N LYS A 12 -26.33 0.82 8.89
CA LYS A 12 -27.59 1.48 9.31
C LYS A 12 -27.68 1.58 10.84
N THR A 13 -27.26 0.54 11.53
CA THR A 13 -27.43 0.41 12.99
C THR A 13 -26.17 0.72 13.78
N GLY A 14 -24.98 0.66 13.17
CA GLY A 14 -23.69 0.76 13.87
C GLY A 14 -23.30 -0.50 14.65
N ASN A 15 -24.11 -1.56 14.58
CA ASN A 15 -23.80 -2.80 15.30
C ASN A 15 -22.64 -3.55 14.65
N ILE A 16 -21.78 -4.15 15.48
CA ILE A 16 -20.72 -5.04 15.02
C ILE A 16 -21.38 -6.34 14.53
N LEU A 17 -21.21 -6.64 13.24
CA LEU A 17 -21.67 -7.91 12.64
C LEU A 17 -20.69 -9.04 12.97
N TRP A 18 -19.40 -8.78 12.86
CA TRP A 18 -18.34 -9.68 13.27
C TRP A 18 -17.04 -8.92 13.58
N ASN A 19 -16.18 -9.55 14.36
CA ASN A 19 -14.86 -9.06 14.75
C ASN A 19 -13.86 -10.21 14.63
N LYS A 20 -12.95 -10.13 13.67
CA LYS A 20 -12.02 -11.21 13.35
C LYS A 20 -10.58 -10.82 13.66
N LEU A 21 -9.95 -11.55 14.57
CA LEU A 21 -8.49 -11.52 14.71
C LEU A 21 -7.88 -12.17 13.49
N VAL A 22 -7.05 -11.42 12.74
CA VAL A 22 -6.38 -11.94 11.53
C VAL A 22 -4.93 -12.33 11.80
N PHE A 23 -4.21 -11.57 12.59
CA PHE A 23 -2.86 -11.90 13.05
C PHE A 23 -2.43 -11.03 14.23
N THR A 24 -1.28 -11.38 14.83
CA THR A 24 -0.65 -10.61 15.89
C THR A 24 0.66 -10.01 15.37
N GLN A 25 0.78 -8.69 15.41
CA GLN A 25 1.98 -7.95 14.99
C GLN A 25 3.19 -8.34 15.85
N LYS A 26 4.34 -8.52 15.18
CA LYS A 26 5.60 -8.72 15.87
C LYS A 26 6.01 -7.43 16.60
N PRO A 27 6.64 -7.52 17.80
CA PRO A 27 7.03 -6.33 18.57
C PRO A 27 8.00 -5.38 17.85
N GLN A 28 8.78 -5.91 16.91
CA GLN A 28 9.83 -5.16 16.19
C GLN A 28 9.30 -4.28 15.05
N GLN A 29 8.01 -4.40 14.73
CA GLN A 29 7.44 -3.60 13.64
C GLN A 29 7.28 -2.15 14.08
N HIS A 30 7.98 -1.27 13.37
CA HIS A 30 8.02 0.15 13.66
C HIS A 30 6.80 0.89 13.11
N ARG A 31 6.36 1.90 13.84
CA ARG A 31 5.49 2.97 13.38
C ARG A 31 5.83 4.28 14.09
N HIS A 32 5.61 5.39 13.44
CA HIS A 32 5.70 6.70 14.10
C HIS A 32 4.59 6.87 15.15
N GLY A 33 4.83 7.69 16.17
CA GLY A 33 3.86 7.94 17.25
C GLY A 33 2.51 8.50 16.80
N MET A 34 2.49 9.27 15.70
CA MET A 34 1.27 9.81 15.08
C MET A 34 0.59 8.85 14.08
N ASN A 35 1.12 7.65 13.87
CA ASN A 35 0.57 6.65 12.96
C ASN A 35 -0.03 5.48 13.74
N SER A 36 -0.87 4.67 13.09
CA SER A 36 -1.42 3.45 13.66
C SER A 36 -0.96 2.21 12.87
N TYR A 37 -1.16 1.02 13.46
CA TYR A 37 -0.93 -0.23 12.74
C TYR A 37 -2.01 -0.53 11.68
N ALA A 38 -3.10 0.23 11.67
CA ALA A 38 -4.26 0.06 10.79
C ALA A 38 -4.61 1.35 10.02
N THR A 39 -3.60 2.13 9.64
CA THR A 39 -3.78 3.38 8.87
C THR A 39 -4.25 3.13 7.43
N PRO A 40 -3.72 2.12 6.68
CA PRO A 40 -4.21 1.85 5.32
C PRO A 40 -5.70 1.54 5.31
N THR A 41 -6.43 2.15 4.38
CA THR A 41 -7.85 1.87 4.14
C THR A 41 -8.00 0.52 3.42
N PRO A 42 -8.83 -0.41 3.91
CA PRO A 42 -9.14 -1.64 3.20
C PRO A 42 -9.82 -1.38 1.85
N VAL A 43 -9.62 -2.29 0.90
CA VAL A 43 -10.28 -2.26 -0.42
C VAL A 43 -11.10 -3.53 -0.64
N THR A 44 -12.13 -3.47 -1.48
CA THR A 44 -12.98 -4.63 -1.79
C THR A 44 -13.30 -4.73 -3.27
N ASP A 45 -13.42 -5.96 -3.77
CA ASP A 45 -13.92 -6.27 -5.11
C ASP A 45 -15.43 -6.65 -5.12
N GLY A 46 -16.13 -6.40 -4.00
CA GLY A 46 -17.54 -6.76 -3.83
C GLY A 46 -17.77 -8.20 -3.31
N LYS A 47 -16.72 -8.99 -3.13
CA LYS A 47 -16.77 -10.37 -2.60
C LYS A 47 -15.75 -10.61 -1.50
N THR A 48 -14.63 -9.91 -1.58
CA THR A 48 -13.49 -10.04 -0.67
C THR A 48 -13.08 -8.66 -0.18
N VAL A 49 -12.77 -8.56 1.10
CA VAL A 49 -12.14 -7.40 1.73
C VAL A 49 -10.67 -7.68 1.88
N PHE A 50 -9.84 -6.77 1.37
CA PHE A 50 -8.38 -6.82 1.45
C PHE A 50 -7.90 -5.74 2.41
N ALA A 51 -7.18 -6.12 3.44
CA ALA A 51 -6.63 -5.21 4.44
C ALA A 51 -5.12 -5.38 4.57
N ILE A 52 -4.44 -4.26 4.82
CA ILE A 52 -3.02 -4.22 5.11
C ILE A 52 -2.83 -3.61 6.49
N PHE A 53 -1.86 -4.13 7.22
CA PHE A 53 -1.47 -3.59 8.51
C PHE A 53 0.01 -3.20 8.51
N SER A 54 0.34 -2.17 9.25
CA SER A 54 1.73 -1.73 9.43
C SER A 54 2.62 -2.89 9.82
N GLY A 55 3.73 -3.03 9.10
CA GLY A 55 4.65 -4.15 9.23
C GLY A 55 4.56 -5.16 8.09
N GLY A 56 3.75 -4.88 7.07
CA GLY A 56 3.76 -5.64 5.83
C GLY A 56 2.93 -6.93 5.87
N SER A 57 1.88 -6.97 6.68
CA SER A 57 0.96 -8.10 6.70
C SER A 57 -0.34 -7.78 5.98
N PHE A 58 -0.77 -8.67 5.10
CA PHE A 58 -1.98 -8.57 4.28
C PHE A 58 -2.97 -9.67 4.67
N ALA A 59 -4.24 -9.36 4.65
CA ALA A 59 -5.31 -10.33 4.87
C ALA A 59 -6.43 -10.13 3.86
N ALA A 60 -7.01 -11.23 3.37
CA ALA A 60 -8.21 -11.25 2.57
C ALA A 60 -9.29 -12.08 3.26
N LEU A 61 -10.46 -11.49 3.45
CA LEU A 61 -11.61 -12.11 4.08
C LEU A 61 -12.84 -11.98 3.17
N ASP A 62 -13.78 -12.93 3.26
CA ASP A 62 -15.11 -12.73 2.69
C ASP A 62 -15.96 -11.80 3.58
N PHE A 63 -17.19 -11.52 3.15
CA PHE A 63 -18.09 -10.64 3.91
C PHE A 63 -18.69 -11.28 5.17
N GLU A 64 -18.56 -12.59 5.32
CA GLU A 64 -18.92 -13.36 6.53
C GLU A 64 -17.77 -13.37 7.55
N GLY A 65 -16.58 -12.79 7.20
CA GLY A 65 -15.40 -12.75 8.03
C GLY A 65 -14.53 -14.00 8.00
N ASN A 66 -14.76 -14.91 7.03
CA ASN A 66 -13.88 -16.06 6.84
C ASN A 66 -12.60 -15.64 6.13
N THR A 67 -11.46 -16.04 6.67
CA THR A 67 -10.16 -15.75 6.07
C THR A 67 -9.97 -16.58 4.82
N ARG A 68 -9.68 -15.93 3.69
CA ARG A 68 -9.33 -16.57 2.42
C ARG A 68 -7.83 -16.83 2.35
N TRP A 69 -7.03 -15.83 2.68
CA TRP A 69 -5.58 -15.95 2.79
C TRP A 69 -5.00 -14.86 3.70
N ILE A 70 -3.80 -15.12 4.21
CA ILE A 70 -2.95 -14.16 4.92
C ILE A 70 -1.55 -14.25 4.30
N ASN A 71 -0.94 -13.10 4.06
CA ASN A 71 0.46 -12.97 3.66
C ASN A 71 1.14 -12.03 4.66
N SER A 72 2.13 -12.55 5.39
CA SER A 72 2.92 -11.79 6.38
C SER A 72 4.42 -11.85 6.09
N ASP A 73 4.79 -12.16 4.85
CA ASP A 73 6.18 -12.42 4.44
C ASP A 73 6.91 -11.14 3.99
N LEU A 74 6.21 -10.02 3.92
CA LEU A 74 6.82 -8.77 3.52
C LEU A 74 7.72 -8.23 4.64
N ASP A 75 9.03 -8.17 4.39
CA ASP A 75 9.94 -7.38 5.21
C ASP A 75 9.79 -5.92 4.85
N PHE A 76 9.31 -5.13 5.81
CA PHE A 76 8.99 -3.73 5.60
C PHE A 76 9.51 -2.88 6.75
N TYR A 77 10.19 -1.80 6.40
CA TYR A 77 10.49 -0.72 7.33
C TYR A 77 10.32 0.62 6.64
N SER A 78 9.61 1.52 7.29
CA SER A 78 9.50 2.93 6.91
C SER A 78 9.55 3.78 8.16
N HIS A 79 10.20 4.93 8.08
CA HIS A 79 10.36 5.85 9.21
C HIS A 79 9.03 6.22 9.88
N HIS A 80 7.98 6.40 9.10
CA HIS A 80 6.64 6.70 9.60
C HIS A 80 5.71 5.49 9.72
N GLY A 81 6.11 4.33 9.20
CA GLY A 81 5.23 3.18 9.02
C GLY A 81 4.41 3.26 7.72
N MET A 82 3.42 2.41 7.57
CA MET A 82 2.54 2.40 6.39
C MET A 82 1.49 3.51 6.48
N GLY A 83 1.33 4.27 5.39
CA GLY A 83 0.29 5.28 5.25
C GLY A 83 -0.54 5.11 3.98
N SER A 84 0.05 4.52 2.93
CA SER A 84 -0.64 4.25 1.66
C SER A 84 -1.65 3.11 1.79
N SER A 85 -2.71 3.17 1.01
CA SER A 85 -3.70 2.09 0.90
C SER A 85 -3.48 1.25 -0.35
N PRO A 86 -3.95 -0.01 -0.37
CA PRO A 86 -3.90 -0.84 -1.57
C PRO A 86 -4.93 -0.39 -2.61
N ILE A 87 -4.69 -0.77 -3.87
CA ILE A 87 -5.64 -0.63 -4.97
C ILE A 87 -5.85 -1.98 -5.65
N LEU A 88 -6.98 -2.14 -6.31
CA LEU A 88 -7.31 -3.33 -7.11
C LEU A 88 -7.20 -3.01 -8.60
N TYR A 89 -6.62 -3.94 -9.34
CA TYR A 89 -6.62 -3.92 -10.80
C TYR A 89 -6.73 -5.35 -11.35
N ASN A 90 -7.81 -5.66 -12.01
CA ASN A 90 -8.13 -7.02 -12.48
C ASN A 90 -7.97 -8.07 -11.35
N ASP A 91 -7.00 -8.98 -11.47
CA ASP A 91 -6.69 -10.01 -10.47
C ASP A 91 -5.58 -9.61 -9.50
N LEU A 92 -5.18 -8.34 -9.52
CA LEU A 92 -4.08 -7.84 -8.71
C LEU A 92 -4.55 -6.99 -7.54
N LEU A 93 -3.92 -7.18 -6.40
CA LEU A 93 -3.89 -6.28 -5.27
C LEU A 93 -2.54 -5.56 -5.29
N ILE A 94 -2.53 -4.27 -5.56
CA ILE A 94 -1.31 -3.48 -5.76
C ILE A 94 -1.10 -2.54 -4.59
N PHE A 95 0.13 -2.46 -4.10
CA PHE A 95 0.50 -1.66 -2.95
C PHE A 95 1.89 -1.04 -3.08
N PRO A 96 2.09 0.26 -2.76
CA PRO A 96 3.40 0.87 -2.74
C PRO A 96 4.15 0.51 -1.45
N VAL A 97 5.28 -0.15 -1.58
CA VAL A 97 6.19 -0.48 -0.49
C VAL A 97 7.25 0.62 -0.41
N ASN A 98 7.03 1.58 0.45
CA ASN A 98 7.89 2.76 0.62
C ASN A 98 8.91 2.51 1.73
N HIS A 99 10.11 2.04 1.35
CA HIS A 99 11.19 1.73 2.28
C HIS A 99 12.01 2.95 2.67
N SER A 100 12.36 3.03 3.95
CA SER A 100 13.47 3.83 4.44
C SER A 100 14.48 2.98 5.19
N ASN A 101 15.72 3.47 5.34
CA ASN A 101 16.75 2.71 6.03
C ASN A 101 16.47 2.65 7.54
N ARG A 102 16.56 1.45 8.11
CA ARG A 102 16.40 1.20 9.55
C ARG A 102 17.64 1.61 10.33
N GLU A 103 18.79 1.41 9.71
CA GLU A 103 20.11 1.65 10.28
C GLU A 103 20.70 2.98 9.77
N GLU A 104 21.90 3.33 10.18
CA GLU A 104 22.57 4.53 9.66
C GLU A 104 23.06 4.33 8.20
N PRO A 105 22.95 5.34 7.33
CA PRO A 105 22.29 6.62 7.57
C PRO A 105 20.75 6.51 7.49
N LYS A 106 20.05 6.95 8.53
CA LYS A 106 18.56 6.92 8.61
C LYS A 106 17.88 7.90 7.65
N SER A 107 18.65 8.74 6.99
CA SER A 107 18.17 9.67 5.96
C SER A 107 17.69 8.97 4.70
N LEU A 108 18.27 7.80 4.36
CA LEU A 108 17.95 7.07 3.12
C LEU A 108 16.49 6.61 3.06
N GLY A 109 15.85 6.97 1.98
CA GLY A 109 14.42 6.75 1.75
C GLY A 109 13.54 7.76 2.47
N PHE A 110 14.00 8.41 3.53
CA PHE A 110 13.25 9.40 4.31
C PHE A 110 13.48 10.82 3.81
N SER A 111 14.64 11.43 4.13
CA SER A 111 15.01 12.78 3.68
C SER A 111 15.90 12.77 2.44
N GLU A 112 16.51 11.65 2.12
CA GLU A 112 17.33 11.44 0.94
C GLU A 112 16.74 10.29 0.09
N PRO A 113 16.80 10.35 -1.25
CA PRO A 113 16.33 9.28 -2.11
C PRO A 113 17.04 7.94 -1.87
N TRP A 114 16.32 6.84 -2.02
CA TRP A 114 16.83 5.48 -1.92
C TRP A 114 16.18 4.56 -2.94
N ASP A 115 16.89 3.53 -3.41
CA ASP A 115 16.47 2.63 -4.48
C ASP A 115 15.73 1.37 -4.02
N LYS A 116 15.31 1.30 -2.74
CA LYS A 116 14.68 0.10 -2.16
C LYS A 116 13.16 0.12 -2.17
N SER A 117 12.54 1.23 -2.54
CA SER A 117 11.08 1.31 -2.68
C SER A 117 10.60 0.66 -3.98
N TYR A 118 9.42 0.03 -3.94
CA TYR A 118 8.83 -0.63 -5.09
C TYR A 118 7.29 -0.65 -4.99
N LEU A 119 6.62 -0.91 -6.12
CA LEU A 119 5.24 -1.36 -6.13
C LEU A 119 5.21 -2.88 -6.01
N LEU A 120 4.39 -3.42 -5.13
CA LEU A 120 4.13 -4.84 -4.98
C LEU A 120 2.76 -5.17 -5.57
N ALA A 121 2.68 -6.17 -6.44
CA ALA A 121 1.41 -6.75 -6.84
C ALA A 121 1.29 -8.19 -6.33
N LEU A 122 0.22 -8.45 -5.63
CA LEU A 122 -0.18 -9.78 -5.20
C LEU A 122 -1.36 -10.26 -6.07
N ASP A 123 -1.41 -11.54 -6.34
CA ASP A 123 -2.61 -12.18 -6.83
C ASP A 123 -3.72 -12.06 -5.76
N LYS A 124 -4.81 -11.38 -6.07
CA LYS A 124 -5.86 -11.08 -5.09
C LYS A 124 -6.56 -12.32 -4.54
N ASN A 125 -6.53 -13.46 -5.28
CA ASN A 125 -7.20 -14.68 -4.87
C ASN A 125 -6.34 -15.57 -3.96
N THR A 126 -5.01 -15.45 -4.08
CA THR A 126 -4.06 -16.34 -3.37
C THR A 126 -3.13 -15.61 -2.41
N GLY A 127 -2.99 -14.27 -2.52
CA GLY A 127 -2.03 -13.48 -1.76
C GLY A 127 -0.56 -13.69 -2.17
N LYS A 128 -0.30 -14.44 -3.25
CA LYS A 128 1.06 -14.68 -3.76
C LYS A 128 1.55 -13.51 -4.60
N GLU A 129 2.83 -13.21 -4.50
CA GLU A 129 3.47 -12.18 -5.31
C GLU A 129 3.39 -12.54 -6.81
N ARG A 130 3.01 -11.55 -7.61
CA ARG A 130 2.96 -11.61 -9.07
C ARG A 130 4.13 -10.84 -9.69
N TRP A 131 4.41 -9.63 -9.19
CA TRP A 131 5.52 -8.81 -9.61
C TRP A 131 5.91 -7.75 -8.58
N ARG A 132 7.14 -7.23 -8.73
CA ARG A 132 7.65 -6.02 -8.08
C ARG A 132 8.11 -5.01 -9.12
N GLY A 133 7.57 -3.81 -9.07
CA GLY A 133 8.00 -2.70 -9.91
C GLY A 133 8.93 -1.77 -9.14
N MET A 134 10.24 -1.81 -9.40
CA MET A 134 11.21 -0.97 -8.69
C MET A 134 11.00 0.50 -8.99
N ARG A 135 11.05 1.35 -7.98
CA ARG A 135 10.84 2.79 -8.09
C ARG A 135 12.12 3.55 -8.44
N GLY A 136 13.30 2.91 -8.30
CA GLY A 136 14.59 3.59 -8.40
C GLY A 136 14.79 4.59 -7.26
N MET A 137 15.65 5.58 -7.48
CA MET A 137 15.94 6.61 -6.48
C MET A 137 14.70 7.44 -6.20
N SER A 138 14.13 7.29 -5.01
CA SER A 138 12.93 8.01 -4.57
C SER A 138 12.84 8.06 -3.06
N ARG A 139 12.11 9.05 -2.54
CA ARG A 139 11.81 9.18 -1.10
C ARG A 139 10.46 8.54 -0.80
N ILE A 140 10.26 8.12 0.44
CA ILE A 140 8.98 7.56 0.90
C ILE A 140 7.84 8.57 0.74
N ALA A 141 6.63 8.04 0.55
CA ALA A 141 5.37 8.79 0.55
C ALA A 141 4.28 7.99 1.25
N HIS A 142 3.14 8.63 1.48
CA HIS A 142 1.97 8.01 2.09
C HIS A 142 0.75 8.05 1.16
N ALA A 143 0.93 8.58 -0.04
CA ALA A 143 -0.10 8.66 -1.07
C ALA A 143 -0.53 7.26 -1.53
N THR A 144 -1.83 7.09 -1.69
CA THR A 144 -2.38 5.90 -2.36
C THR A 144 -2.30 6.10 -3.87
N PRO A 145 -1.74 5.16 -4.64
CA PRO A 145 -1.71 5.26 -6.10
C PRO A 145 -3.12 5.19 -6.70
N ILE A 146 -3.24 5.66 -7.95
CA ILE A 146 -4.45 5.47 -8.75
C ILE A 146 -4.12 4.74 -10.05
N ILE A 147 -5.15 4.20 -10.69
CA ILE A 147 -5.04 3.69 -12.06
C ILE A 147 -5.85 4.60 -12.97
N MET A 148 -5.23 5.01 -14.07
CA MET A 148 -5.88 5.84 -15.06
C MET A 148 -5.41 5.51 -16.48
N PRO A 149 -6.25 5.71 -17.50
CA PRO A 149 -5.83 5.59 -18.89
C PRO A 149 -4.96 6.79 -19.30
N VAL A 150 -3.76 6.47 -19.79
CA VAL A 150 -2.85 7.44 -20.41
C VAL A 150 -2.60 7.00 -21.85
N ASN A 151 -3.00 7.81 -22.82
CA ASN A 151 -2.92 7.48 -24.26
C ASN A 151 -3.55 6.11 -24.59
N GLY A 152 -4.72 5.82 -24.00
CA GLY A 152 -5.48 4.59 -24.23
C GLY A 152 -4.93 3.32 -23.56
N LYS A 153 -3.93 3.45 -22.67
CA LYS A 153 -3.39 2.35 -21.87
C LYS A 153 -3.48 2.69 -20.39
N ASP A 154 -3.92 1.74 -19.59
CA ASP A 154 -3.94 1.93 -18.13
C ASP A 154 -2.52 2.04 -17.57
N GLN A 155 -2.33 2.99 -16.67
CA GLN A 155 -1.09 3.17 -15.92
C GLN A 155 -1.40 3.35 -14.44
N ILE A 156 -0.50 2.85 -13.60
CA ILE A 156 -0.50 3.14 -12.17
C ILE A 156 0.25 4.46 -11.97
N ILE A 157 -0.42 5.47 -11.44
CA ILE A 157 0.20 6.74 -11.07
C ILE A 157 0.51 6.70 -9.58
N CYS A 158 1.79 6.73 -9.24
CA CYS A 158 2.25 6.56 -7.87
C CYS A 158 3.20 7.70 -7.46
N PRO A 159 2.75 8.62 -6.61
CA PRO A 159 3.61 9.64 -6.03
C PRO A 159 4.63 9.06 -5.04
N ALA A 160 5.78 9.71 -4.97
CA ALA A 160 6.77 9.59 -3.92
C ALA A 160 6.99 10.95 -3.23
N GLY A 161 7.95 11.06 -2.34
CA GLY A 161 8.26 12.32 -1.68
C GLY A 161 8.84 13.37 -2.62
N ASP A 162 9.54 12.94 -3.65
CA ASP A 162 10.35 13.76 -4.56
C ASP A 162 10.09 13.49 -6.05
N VAL A 163 9.27 12.48 -6.38
CA VAL A 163 8.92 12.14 -7.76
C VAL A 163 7.46 11.70 -7.88
N ILE A 164 6.89 11.82 -9.07
CA ILE A 164 5.65 11.17 -9.49
C ILE A 164 6.01 10.19 -10.61
N GLN A 165 5.48 8.99 -10.56
CA GLN A 165 5.89 7.92 -11.46
C GLN A 165 4.68 7.21 -12.06
N GLY A 166 4.81 6.82 -13.34
CA GLY A 166 3.85 5.98 -14.04
C GLY A 166 4.41 4.58 -14.27
N PHE A 167 3.61 3.55 -13.99
CA PHE A 167 3.99 2.14 -14.15
C PHE A 167 2.97 1.39 -15.00
N ASP A 168 3.44 0.37 -15.69
CA ASP A 168 2.58 -0.61 -16.36
C ASP A 168 1.95 -1.52 -15.30
N PRO A 169 0.61 -1.61 -15.20
CA PRO A 169 -0.03 -2.47 -14.21
C PRO A 169 0.12 -3.97 -14.50
N ALA A 170 0.51 -4.37 -15.71
CA ALA A 170 0.66 -5.78 -16.08
C ALA A 170 1.89 -6.44 -15.46
N ASP A 171 3.01 -5.70 -15.36
CA ASP A 171 4.30 -6.23 -14.93
C ASP A 171 5.07 -5.33 -13.94
N GLY A 172 4.51 -4.16 -13.61
CA GLY A 172 5.14 -3.20 -12.70
C GLY A 172 6.30 -2.41 -13.30
N LYS A 173 6.48 -2.46 -14.64
CA LYS A 173 7.55 -1.71 -15.31
C LYS A 173 7.36 -0.22 -15.17
N LEU A 174 8.42 0.48 -14.74
CA LEU A 174 8.46 1.93 -14.70
C LEU A 174 8.45 2.49 -16.13
N ILE A 175 7.47 3.33 -16.45
CA ILE A 175 7.30 3.94 -17.77
C ILE A 175 7.92 5.35 -17.80
N TRP A 176 7.63 6.15 -16.78
CA TRP A 176 8.13 7.52 -16.69
C TRP A 176 8.27 7.97 -15.23
N THR A 177 9.11 8.99 -15.03
CA THR A 177 9.32 9.68 -13.76
C THR A 177 9.35 11.18 -14.00
N VAL A 178 8.63 11.91 -13.17
CA VAL A 178 8.64 13.39 -13.12
C VAL A 178 9.10 13.82 -11.74
N ALA A 179 10.08 14.71 -11.69
CA ALA A 179 10.56 15.28 -10.42
C ALA A 179 9.45 16.14 -9.76
N SER A 180 9.33 16.04 -8.47
CA SER A 180 8.44 16.83 -7.63
C SER A 180 9.26 17.51 -6.53
N ILE A 181 8.83 18.69 -6.10
CA ILE A 181 9.46 19.45 -5.00
C ILE A 181 8.82 19.15 -3.64
N GLY A 182 7.95 18.14 -3.58
CA GLY A 182 7.24 17.77 -2.34
C GLY A 182 8.13 17.08 -1.33
N GLU A 183 7.69 17.09 -0.08
CA GLU A 183 8.19 16.22 0.98
C GLU A 183 7.09 15.30 1.43
N GLN A 184 7.33 13.98 1.41
CA GLN A 184 6.42 12.95 1.94
C GLN A 184 4.95 13.13 1.50
N CYS A 185 4.73 13.08 0.20
CA CYS A 185 3.39 13.24 -0.38
C CYS A 185 2.36 12.36 0.32
N VAL A 186 1.32 12.95 0.86
CA VAL A 186 0.19 12.26 1.53
C VAL A 186 -1.05 12.20 0.64
N PRO A 187 -1.43 13.28 -0.08
CA PRO A 187 -2.59 13.27 -0.95
C PRO A 187 -2.46 12.24 -2.06
N SER A 188 -3.55 11.51 -2.32
CA SER A 188 -3.64 10.66 -3.51
C SER A 188 -3.82 11.51 -4.75
N PRO A 189 -3.28 11.09 -5.91
CA PRO A 189 -3.55 11.76 -7.18
C PRO A 189 -5.05 11.74 -7.49
N VAL A 190 -5.50 12.75 -8.18
CA VAL A 190 -6.86 12.81 -8.75
C VAL A 190 -6.75 13.13 -10.23
N MET A 191 -7.69 12.66 -11.02
CA MET A 191 -7.73 12.90 -12.46
C MET A 191 -8.89 13.84 -12.78
N GLY A 192 -8.65 14.84 -13.64
CA GLY A 192 -9.67 15.71 -14.19
C GLY A 192 -9.17 16.41 -15.45
N ASP A 193 -10.02 16.54 -16.48
CA ASP A 193 -9.74 17.28 -17.73
C ASP A 193 -8.40 16.92 -18.42
N GLY A 194 -8.02 15.63 -18.38
CA GLY A 194 -6.75 15.14 -18.93
C GLY A 194 -5.50 15.47 -18.11
N LEU A 195 -5.69 16.00 -16.90
CA LEU A 195 -4.62 16.33 -15.94
C LEU A 195 -4.62 15.35 -14.76
N ILE A 196 -3.47 15.27 -14.10
CA ILE A 196 -3.25 14.51 -12.86
C ILE A 196 -2.84 15.48 -11.76
#